data_c197f163a63d8b60c2a3207bfba301d6
#
_entry.id   c197f163a63d8b60c2a3207bfba301d6
#
_cell.length_a   1.000
_cell.length_b   1.000
_cell.length_c   1.000
_cell.angle_alpha   90.00
_cell.angle_beta   90.00
_cell.angle_gamma   90.00
#
_symmetry.space_group_name_H-M   'P 1'
#
loop_
_entity.id
_entity.type
_entity.pdbx_description
1 polymer ?
#
loop_
_entity_poly.entity_id
_entity_poly.type
_entity_poly.pdbx_seq_one_letter_code
_entity_poly.pdbx_strand_id
1 'polypeptide(L)'
;MKKMLFIYNPNAGTGVLKPKLSDVLDIFVKAGYEVTVYPTQCYHDAMAKAESYTESYDVVVCSGGDGTLDEVVTAMARRKDPVPIGYIPTGTTNDFANSLHISKDLLEAADTAANGVPFPCDVGVFNDDYFVYIAAFGLFTDVSYETKQSVKNVLGHLAYVLEGTKRLFNIPSYHIKITHDGETIEDDFVFGMVTNSRSVGGFKGIVGKEIIFDDGEFEVTLIKTPKNPIELNEIVASLLIKQIDSAHMYSFKAKEVKFESIEEIPWTLDGEFGGEHDCVDIRNWKQGMRIMVKSQMIQQLSVKGRIENTQILEEVGLETCLLYTSPSPR
;
A
#
# COMPACT_ATOMS: atom_id res chain seq x y z
N MET A 1 7.66 -12.43 30.81
CA MET A 1 7.39 -13.09 29.52
C MET A 1 6.74 -12.04 28.64
N LYS A 2 7.11 -11.90 27.38
CA LYS A 2 6.48 -10.97 26.46
C LYS A 2 5.07 -11.45 26.12
N LYS A 3 4.13 -10.55 25.88
CA LYS A 3 2.74 -10.87 25.53
C LYS A 3 2.45 -10.52 24.07
N MET A 4 1.78 -11.42 23.37
CA MET A 4 1.38 -11.26 21.98
C MET A 4 -0.13 -11.44 21.84
N LEU A 5 -0.79 -10.50 21.14
CA LEU A 5 -2.15 -10.70 20.64
C LEU A 5 -2.06 -11.16 19.17
N PHE A 6 -2.53 -12.38 18.89
CA PHE A 6 -2.56 -12.93 17.55
C PHE A 6 -4.00 -12.97 17.02
N ILE A 7 -4.31 -12.05 16.11
CA ILE A 7 -5.61 -11.93 15.44
C ILE A 7 -5.49 -12.56 14.06
N TYR A 8 -6.37 -13.45 13.69
CA TYR A 8 -6.32 -14.04 12.35
C TYR A 8 -7.70 -14.22 11.71
N ASN A 9 -7.75 -14.01 10.39
CA ASN A 9 -8.94 -14.33 9.61
C ASN A 9 -8.90 -15.81 9.17
N PRO A 10 -9.78 -16.67 9.72
CA PRO A 10 -9.75 -18.11 9.43
C PRO A 10 -10.13 -18.48 8.00
N ASN A 11 -10.69 -17.52 7.23
CA ASN A 11 -11.16 -17.74 5.86
C ASN A 11 -10.25 -17.07 4.81
N ALA A 12 -9.23 -16.32 5.23
CA ALA A 12 -8.29 -15.68 4.30
C ALA A 12 -7.55 -16.72 3.45
N GLY A 13 -7.39 -16.45 2.15
CA GLY A 13 -6.63 -17.28 1.24
C GLY A 13 -7.04 -18.75 1.22
N THR A 14 -8.34 -19.05 1.26
CA THR A 14 -8.88 -20.42 1.32
C THR A 14 -8.50 -21.21 2.61
N GLY A 15 -8.21 -20.48 3.70
CA GLY A 15 -7.95 -21.07 5.02
C GLY A 15 -6.56 -21.68 5.19
N VAL A 16 -5.57 -21.16 4.47
CA VAL A 16 -4.18 -21.70 4.46
C VAL A 16 -3.50 -21.70 5.84
N LEU A 17 -3.93 -20.85 6.77
CA LEU A 17 -3.40 -20.82 8.13
C LEU A 17 -3.87 -22.00 8.98
N LYS A 18 -5.12 -22.48 8.81
CA LYS A 18 -5.71 -23.50 9.69
C LYS A 18 -4.84 -24.74 9.89
N PRO A 19 -4.31 -25.38 8.82
CA PRO A 19 -3.47 -26.58 8.98
C PRO A 19 -2.08 -26.27 9.57
N LYS A 20 -1.66 -25.02 9.62
CA LYS A 20 -0.34 -24.57 10.10
C LYS A 20 -0.40 -23.80 11.41
N LEU A 21 -1.57 -23.65 12.00
CA LEU A 21 -1.76 -22.80 13.19
C LEU A 21 -0.88 -23.26 14.37
N SER A 22 -0.76 -24.56 14.61
CA SER A 22 0.11 -25.08 15.68
C SER A 22 1.59 -24.80 15.44
N ASP A 23 2.06 -24.87 14.19
CA ASP A 23 3.44 -24.57 13.83
C ASP A 23 3.75 -23.08 14.05
N VAL A 24 2.79 -22.19 13.69
CA VAL A 24 2.89 -20.75 13.93
C VAL A 24 2.95 -20.42 15.42
N LEU A 25 2.06 -21.03 16.22
CA LEU A 25 2.05 -20.83 17.67
C LEU A 25 3.34 -21.35 18.33
N ASP A 26 3.89 -22.45 17.87
CA ASP A 26 5.18 -22.99 18.35
C ASP A 26 6.32 -22.00 18.12
N ILE A 27 6.36 -21.32 16.95
CA ILE A 27 7.32 -20.24 16.67
C ILE A 27 7.17 -19.11 17.69
N PHE A 28 5.96 -18.64 17.96
CA PHE A 28 5.72 -17.55 18.89
C PHE A 28 6.12 -17.89 20.32
N VAL A 29 5.78 -19.11 20.78
CA VAL A 29 6.16 -19.59 22.11
C VAL A 29 7.67 -19.74 22.23
N LYS A 30 8.36 -20.28 21.22
CA LYS A 30 9.83 -20.37 21.16
C LYS A 30 10.51 -18.99 21.16
N ALA A 31 9.88 -17.98 20.61
CA ALA A 31 10.33 -16.58 20.66
C ALA A 31 10.09 -15.91 22.04
N GLY A 32 9.50 -16.65 23.00
CA GLY A 32 9.30 -16.20 24.38
C GLY A 32 8.01 -15.45 24.64
N TYR A 33 7.01 -15.58 23.77
CA TYR A 33 5.70 -14.93 23.93
C TYR A 33 4.69 -15.83 24.64
N GLU A 34 3.90 -15.20 25.49
CA GLU A 34 2.58 -15.68 25.92
C GLU A 34 1.57 -15.17 24.88
N VAL A 35 0.85 -16.10 24.22
CA VAL A 35 0.05 -15.77 23.04
C VAL A 35 -1.45 -15.83 23.35
N THR A 36 -2.13 -14.71 23.19
CA THR A 36 -3.59 -14.65 23.14
C THR A 36 -4.04 -14.78 21.70
N VAL A 37 -4.80 -15.81 21.36
CA VAL A 37 -5.23 -16.10 19.98
C VAL A 37 -6.67 -15.69 19.77
N TYR A 38 -6.96 -14.94 18.70
CA TYR A 38 -8.30 -14.48 18.37
C TYR A 38 -8.63 -14.72 16.89
N PRO A 39 -9.50 -15.67 16.55
CA PRO A 39 -10.05 -15.83 15.21
C PRO A 39 -11.16 -14.82 14.95
N THR A 40 -11.09 -14.04 13.88
CA THR A 40 -12.16 -13.11 13.50
C THR A 40 -13.41 -13.85 13.05
N GLN A 41 -14.58 -13.27 13.35
CA GLN A 41 -15.88 -13.88 13.09
C GLN A 41 -16.68 -13.15 12.01
N CYS A 42 -16.40 -11.85 11.80
CA CYS A 42 -17.08 -11.01 10.82
C CYS A 42 -16.17 -9.87 10.34
N TYR A 43 -16.70 -9.05 9.47
CA TYR A 43 -16.05 -7.82 9.00
C TYR A 43 -15.87 -6.83 10.16
N HIS A 44 -14.78 -6.07 10.19
CA HIS A 44 -14.34 -5.17 11.26
C HIS A 44 -14.05 -5.82 12.62
N ASP A 45 -14.05 -7.14 12.73
CA ASP A 45 -13.81 -7.82 14.00
C ASP A 45 -12.32 -7.74 14.41
N ALA A 46 -11.39 -7.71 13.46
CA ALA A 46 -9.97 -7.51 13.73
C ALA A 46 -9.71 -6.11 14.31
N MET A 47 -10.36 -5.08 13.76
CA MET A 47 -10.28 -3.71 14.27
C MET A 47 -10.85 -3.62 15.68
N ALA A 48 -12.07 -4.09 15.90
CA ALA A 48 -12.73 -4.07 17.21
C ALA A 48 -11.88 -4.78 18.27
N LYS A 49 -11.28 -5.93 17.93
CA LYS A 49 -10.41 -6.66 18.85
C LYS A 49 -9.11 -5.92 19.13
N ALA A 50 -8.50 -5.34 18.11
CA ALA A 50 -7.26 -4.57 18.26
C ALA A 50 -7.44 -3.23 18.99
N GLU A 51 -8.62 -2.59 18.91
CA GLU A 51 -8.96 -1.41 19.71
C GLU A 51 -9.27 -1.73 21.18
N SER A 52 -9.98 -2.82 21.43
CA SER A 52 -10.63 -3.09 22.72
C SER A 52 -9.77 -3.85 23.74
N TYR A 53 -8.54 -4.27 23.39
CA TYR A 53 -7.73 -4.97 24.38
C TYR A 53 -7.31 -4.05 25.54
N THR A 54 -7.42 -4.55 26.73
CA THR A 54 -7.08 -3.82 27.97
C THR A 54 -5.77 -4.29 28.60
N GLU A 55 -5.29 -5.47 28.20
CA GLU A 55 -4.01 -6.01 28.65
C GLU A 55 -2.85 -5.34 27.90
N SER A 56 -1.69 -5.27 28.55
CA SER A 56 -0.46 -4.83 27.86
C SER A 56 0.07 -5.94 26.97
N TYR A 57 0.10 -5.70 25.67
CA TYR A 57 0.81 -6.54 24.70
C TYR A 57 2.09 -5.85 24.24
N ASP A 58 3.13 -6.63 23.93
CA ASP A 58 4.37 -6.13 23.36
C ASP A 58 4.30 -6.07 21.84
N VAL A 59 3.41 -6.86 21.23
CA VAL A 59 3.17 -6.92 19.80
C VAL A 59 1.74 -7.41 19.51
N VAL A 60 1.13 -6.85 18.47
CA VAL A 60 -0.09 -7.39 17.86
C VAL A 60 0.31 -8.05 16.55
N VAL A 61 -0.01 -9.32 16.37
CA VAL A 61 0.23 -10.03 15.10
C VAL A 61 -1.10 -10.24 14.41
N CYS A 62 -1.20 -9.88 13.14
CA CYS A 62 -2.38 -10.21 12.33
C CYS A 62 -2.04 -11.17 11.19
N SER A 63 -2.97 -12.08 10.90
CA SER A 63 -2.89 -12.95 9.73
C SER A 63 -4.17 -12.86 8.91
N GLY A 64 -4.02 -12.45 7.66
CA GLY A 64 -5.13 -12.19 6.75
C GLY A 64 -4.65 -11.63 5.41
N GLY A 65 -5.56 -11.04 4.66
CA GLY A 65 -5.25 -10.20 3.51
C GLY A 65 -4.97 -8.75 3.91
N ASP A 66 -4.84 -7.87 2.89
CA ASP A 66 -4.58 -6.45 3.09
C ASP A 66 -5.68 -5.78 3.93
N GLY A 67 -6.97 -6.12 3.76
CA GLY A 67 -8.06 -5.60 4.57
C GLY A 67 -7.98 -5.98 6.06
N THR A 68 -7.48 -7.19 6.41
CA THR A 68 -7.26 -7.56 7.83
C THR A 68 -6.11 -6.76 8.43
N LEU A 69 -5.07 -6.46 7.64
CA LEU A 69 -3.97 -5.61 8.06
C LEU A 69 -4.46 -4.17 8.28
N ASP A 70 -5.23 -3.64 7.32
CA ASP A 70 -5.81 -2.31 7.39
C ASP A 70 -6.66 -2.12 8.65
N GLU A 71 -7.56 -3.05 8.97
CA GLU A 71 -8.34 -3.05 10.22
C GLU A 71 -7.44 -2.94 11.47
N VAL A 72 -6.33 -3.68 11.53
CA VAL A 72 -5.41 -3.66 12.67
C VAL A 72 -4.59 -2.37 12.70
N VAL A 73 -4.15 -1.86 11.55
CA VAL A 73 -3.41 -0.58 11.48
C VAL A 73 -4.30 0.58 11.91
N THR A 74 -5.53 0.65 11.41
CA THR A 74 -6.53 1.66 11.80
C THR A 74 -6.80 1.62 13.31
N ALA A 75 -6.96 0.42 13.89
CA ALA A 75 -7.09 0.25 15.33
C ALA A 75 -5.87 0.78 16.10
N MET A 76 -4.66 0.44 15.64
CA MET A 76 -3.43 0.92 16.28
C MET A 76 -3.26 2.44 16.13
N ALA A 77 -3.66 3.01 14.98
CA ALA A 77 -3.62 4.46 14.75
C ALA A 77 -4.51 5.25 15.73
N ARG A 78 -5.63 4.66 16.15
CA ARG A 78 -6.57 5.27 17.11
C ARG A 78 -6.14 5.12 18.57
N ARG A 79 -5.15 4.26 18.87
CA ARG A 79 -4.68 4.03 20.23
C ARG A 79 -3.67 5.08 20.70
N LYS A 80 -3.67 5.36 21.99
CA LYS A 80 -2.67 6.24 22.64
C LYS A 80 -1.29 5.55 22.80
N ASP A 81 -1.28 4.22 22.84
CA ASP A 81 -0.14 3.35 23.11
C ASP A 81 -0.02 2.26 22.04
N PRO A 82 0.22 2.63 20.77
CA PRO A 82 0.32 1.65 19.70
C PRO A 82 1.57 0.78 19.86
N VAL A 83 1.38 -0.54 19.75
CA VAL A 83 2.48 -1.51 19.76
C VAL A 83 2.87 -1.90 18.33
N PRO A 84 4.06 -2.48 18.11
CA PRO A 84 4.43 -2.99 16.81
C PRO A 84 3.44 -4.03 16.27
N ILE A 85 3.24 -4.04 14.95
CA ILE A 85 2.36 -4.97 14.25
C ILE A 85 3.22 -6.00 13.52
N GLY A 86 3.00 -7.29 13.80
CA GLY A 86 3.49 -8.40 12.98
C GLY A 86 2.46 -8.74 11.91
N TYR A 87 2.89 -9.02 10.68
CA TYR A 87 1.97 -9.37 9.61
C TYR A 87 2.32 -10.72 8.96
N ILE A 88 1.35 -11.62 8.92
CA ILE A 88 1.43 -12.92 8.23
C ILE A 88 0.45 -12.87 7.05
N PRO A 89 0.94 -12.63 5.82
CA PRO A 89 0.08 -12.45 4.66
C PRO A 89 -0.52 -13.80 4.22
N THR A 90 -1.83 -13.90 4.30
CA THR A 90 -2.60 -15.08 3.87
C THR A 90 -3.68 -14.75 2.84
N GLY A 91 -3.79 -13.50 2.42
CA GLY A 91 -4.69 -13.06 1.37
C GLY A 91 -4.21 -13.44 -0.03
N THR A 92 -4.95 -13.01 -1.04
CA THR A 92 -4.64 -13.32 -2.45
C THR A 92 -3.54 -12.42 -3.00
N THR A 93 -3.57 -11.11 -2.71
CA THR A 93 -2.69 -10.09 -3.29
C THR A 93 -1.53 -9.76 -2.35
N ASN A 94 -1.86 -9.33 -1.14
CA ASN A 94 -0.92 -8.94 -0.09
C ASN A 94 0.11 -7.89 -0.58
N ASP A 95 -0.40 -6.78 -1.15
CA ASP A 95 0.42 -5.75 -1.79
C ASP A 95 1.38 -5.08 -0.80
N PHE A 96 0.90 -4.80 0.41
CA PHE A 96 1.74 -4.20 1.43
C PHE A 96 2.85 -5.15 1.90
N ALA A 97 2.55 -6.46 2.09
CA ALA A 97 3.57 -7.45 2.41
C ALA A 97 4.63 -7.58 1.30
N ASN A 98 4.19 -7.57 0.03
CA ASN A 98 5.10 -7.59 -1.11
C ASN A 98 6.03 -6.37 -1.11
N SER A 99 5.52 -5.19 -0.75
CA SER A 99 6.25 -3.93 -0.72
C SER A 99 7.30 -3.90 0.40
N LEU A 100 6.99 -4.47 1.56
CA LEU A 100 7.90 -4.61 2.71
C LEU A 100 8.79 -5.86 2.65
N HIS A 101 8.70 -6.65 1.57
CA HIS A 101 9.42 -7.91 1.41
C HIS A 101 9.14 -8.93 2.54
N ILE A 102 7.93 -8.90 3.10
CA ILE A 102 7.48 -9.92 4.03
C ILE A 102 7.22 -11.20 3.24
N SER A 103 7.72 -12.32 3.75
CA SER A 103 7.66 -13.60 3.05
C SER A 103 6.21 -14.08 2.85
N LYS A 104 5.97 -14.73 1.70
CA LYS A 104 4.72 -15.46 1.45
C LYS A 104 4.71 -16.85 2.10
N ASP A 105 5.88 -17.36 2.52
CA ASP A 105 5.93 -18.54 3.35
C ASP A 105 5.42 -18.20 4.75
N LEU A 106 4.43 -18.93 5.20
CA LEU A 106 3.67 -18.65 6.40
C LEU A 106 4.52 -18.76 7.67
N LEU A 107 5.43 -19.73 7.73
CA LEU A 107 6.28 -19.93 8.91
C LEU A 107 7.41 -18.91 8.94
N GLU A 108 7.95 -18.54 7.79
CA GLU A 108 8.95 -17.47 7.69
C GLU A 108 8.34 -16.10 8.03
N ALA A 109 7.09 -15.84 7.62
CA ALA A 109 6.37 -14.63 8.01
C ALA A 109 6.08 -14.61 9.52
N ALA A 110 5.70 -15.75 10.11
CA ALA A 110 5.49 -15.89 11.54
C ALA A 110 6.78 -15.64 12.34
N ASP A 111 7.92 -16.17 11.87
CA ASP A 111 9.23 -15.90 12.48
C ASP A 111 9.58 -14.42 12.40
N THR A 112 9.34 -13.77 11.26
CA THR A 112 9.54 -12.32 11.10
C THR A 112 8.64 -11.52 12.05
N ALA A 113 7.38 -11.90 12.21
CA ALA A 113 6.46 -11.25 13.12
C ALA A 113 6.88 -11.36 14.60
N ALA A 114 7.51 -12.47 15.00
CA ALA A 114 7.94 -12.72 16.36
C ALA A 114 9.36 -12.20 16.67
N ASN A 115 10.31 -12.40 15.77
CA ASN A 115 11.73 -12.19 15.96
C ASN A 115 12.32 -11.04 15.14
N GLY A 116 11.52 -10.41 14.27
CA GLY A 116 11.93 -9.25 13.47
C GLY A 116 12.20 -8.00 14.31
N VAL A 117 12.44 -6.91 13.63
CA VAL A 117 12.64 -5.59 14.24
C VAL A 117 11.48 -4.66 13.84
N PRO A 118 11.01 -3.79 14.75
CA PRO A 118 9.96 -2.84 14.43
C PRO A 118 10.52 -1.76 13.51
N PHE A 119 9.99 -1.70 12.29
CA PHE A 119 10.30 -0.70 11.28
C PHE A 119 9.18 0.36 11.26
N PRO A 120 9.51 1.66 11.40
CA PRO A 120 8.52 2.72 11.31
C PRO A 120 8.05 2.90 9.87
N CYS A 121 6.74 2.88 9.67
CA CYS A 121 6.10 3.12 8.38
C CYS A 121 5.17 4.31 8.46
N ASP A 122 5.10 5.06 7.38
CA ASP A 122 4.14 6.13 7.20
C ASP A 122 2.72 5.55 7.03
N VAL A 123 1.72 6.30 7.48
CA VAL A 123 0.30 5.95 7.39
C VAL A 123 -0.43 7.10 6.70
N GLY A 124 -1.33 6.79 5.79
CA GLY A 124 -2.20 7.78 5.18
C GLY A 124 -3.36 8.14 6.11
N VAL A 125 -3.60 9.43 6.29
CA VAL A 125 -4.80 9.97 6.92
C VAL A 125 -5.67 10.51 5.79
N PHE A 126 -6.86 9.98 5.65
CA PHE A 126 -7.87 10.36 4.66
C PHE A 126 -9.08 10.94 5.38
N ASN A 127 -9.20 12.26 5.42
CA ASN A 127 -10.17 12.95 6.31
C ASN A 127 -10.02 12.45 7.76
N ASP A 128 -11.01 11.71 8.26
CA ASP A 128 -11.05 11.12 9.60
C ASP A 128 -10.71 9.60 9.61
N ASP A 129 -10.33 9.03 8.47
CA ASP A 129 -10.01 7.62 8.32
C ASP A 129 -8.53 7.41 7.95
N TYR A 130 -8.09 6.16 7.83
CA TYR A 130 -6.71 5.80 7.56
C TYR A 130 -6.61 4.85 6.38
N PHE A 131 -5.45 4.85 5.72
CA PHE A 131 -5.07 3.84 4.76
C PHE A 131 -3.58 3.47 4.89
N VAL A 132 -3.26 2.24 4.56
CA VAL A 132 -1.92 1.68 4.74
C VAL A 132 -1.06 1.86 3.49
N TYR A 133 -1.65 1.67 2.30
CA TYR A 133 -0.85 1.67 1.08
C TYR A 133 -1.47 2.41 -0.11
N ILE A 134 -2.79 2.59 -0.19
CA ILE A 134 -3.43 3.30 -1.30
C ILE A 134 -4.77 3.94 -0.96
N ALA A 135 -4.94 5.19 -1.38
CA ALA A 135 -6.23 5.84 -1.59
C ALA A 135 -6.40 6.14 -3.09
N ALA A 136 -7.53 5.79 -3.70
CA ALA A 136 -7.74 5.96 -5.13
C ALA A 136 -9.20 6.32 -5.47
N PHE A 137 -9.38 7.04 -6.59
CA PHE A 137 -10.69 7.36 -7.16
C PHE A 137 -10.73 7.12 -8.67
N GLY A 138 -11.94 7.09 -9.23
CA GLY A 138 -12.16 7.02 -10.66
C GLY A 138 -12.29 5.61 -11.20
N LEU A 139 -11.80 5.36 -12.40
CA LEU A 139 -11.87 4.05 -13.03
C LEU A 139 -11.39 2.96 -12.08
N PHE A 140 -12.25 1.96 -11.79
CA PHE A 140 -12.09 0.79 -10.88
C PHE A 140 -12.59 0.93 -9.45
N THR A 141 -13.01 2.11 -9.00
CA THR A 141 -13.70 2.22 -7.73
C THR A 141 -15.14 1.68 -7.81
N ASP A 142 -15.74 1.69 -9.04
CA ASP A 142 -17.08 1.16 -9.34
C ASP A 142 -17.11 -0.35 -9.66
N VAL A 143 -15.94 -1.01 -9.79
CA VAL A 143 -15.94 -2.45 -10.07
C VAL A 143 -16.43 -3.16 -8.84
N SER A 144 -17.72 -3.43 -8.85
CA SER A 144 -18.44 -4.19 -7.84
C SER A 144 -17.56 -5.32 -7.30
N TYR A 145 -17.40 -5.33 -6.00
CA TYR A 145 -16.68 -6.28 -5.16
C TYR A 145 -17.07 -7.77 -5.40
N GLU A 146 -17.91 -8.05 -6.39
CA GLU A 146 -18.39 -9.38 -6.73
C GLU A 146 -17.37 -10.27 -7.49
N THR A 147 -16.31 -9.69 -8.06
CA THR A 147 -15.32 -10.48 -8.81
C THR A 147 -13.92 -10.41 -8.17
N LYS A 148 -13.73 -11.15 -7.09
CA LYS A 148 -12.45 -11.33 -6.36
C LYS A 148 -11.24 -11.80 -7.19
N GLN A 149 -11.32 -11.91 -8.50
CA GLN A 149 -10.22 -12.32 -9.38
C GLN A 149 -9.69 -11.23 -10.33
N SER A 150 -10.37 -10.10 -10.48
CA SER A 150 -10.02 -9.08 -11.48
C SER A 150 -9.06 -7.98 -11.00
N VAL A 151 -8.84 -7.85 -9.69
CA VAL A 151 -7.97 -6.80 -9.11
C VAL A 151 -6.47 -7.11 -9.31
N LYS A 152 -6.11 -8.26 -9.88
CA LYS A 152 -4.69 -8.66 -10.01
C LYS A 152 -3.83 -7.74 -10.88
N ASN A 153 -4.43 -6.77 -11.56
CA ASN A 153 -3.74 -5.92 -12.52
C ASN A 153 -4.44 -4.56 -12.71
N VAL A 154 -4.50 -3.70 -11.69
CA VAL A 154 -5.24 -2.43 -11.75
C VAL A 154 -4.88 -1.61 -13.00
N LEU A 155 -3.63 -1.38 -13.29
CA LEU A 155 -3.24 -0.55 -14.44
C LEU A 155 -3.15 -1.30 -15.78
N GLY A 156 -2.84 -2.59 -15.79
CA GLY A 156 -3.00 -3.38 -17.02
C GLY A 156 -4.48 -3.60 -17.32
N HIS A 157 -5.31 -3.67 -16.28
CA HIS A 157 -6.76 -3.68 -16.45
C HIS A 157 -7.28 -2.29 -16.86
N LEU A 158 -6.69 -1.21 -16.35
CA LEU A 158 -6.94 0.16 -16.79
C LEU A 158 -6.64 0.31 -18.30
N ALA A 159 -5.45 -0.10 -18.73
CA ALA A 159 -5.13 -0.11 -20.15
C ALA A 159 -6.11 -0.96 -20.96
N TYR A 160 -6.48 -2.16 -20.47
CA TYR A 160 -7.42 -3.05 -21.13
C TYR A 160 -8.87 -2.49 -21.16
N VAL A 161 -9.32 -1.87 -20.05
CA VAL A 161 -10.64 -1.23 -19.99
C VAL A 161 -10.67 0.01 -20.87
N LEU A 162 -9.62 0.84 -20.84
CA LEU A 162 -9.49 1.98 -21.72
C LEU A 162 -9.43 1.57 -23.21
N GLU A 163 -8.73 0.49 -23.55
CA GLU A 163 -8.69 -0.06 -24.90
C GLU A 163 -10.04 -0.68 -25.32
N GLY A 164 -10.74 -1.33 -24.39
CA GLY A 164 -12.07 -1.90 -24.59
C GLY A 164 -13.17 -0.85 -24.77
N THR A 165 -13.02 0.33 -24.20
CA THR A 165 -13.92 1.47 -24.35
C THR A 165 -13.68 2.21 -25.67
N LYS A 166 -13.85 1.54 -26.81
CA LYS A 166 -13.82 2.20 -28.14
C LYS A 166 -14.84 3.34 -28.28
N ARG A 167 -15.61 3.64 -27.25
CA ARG A 167 -16.56 4.75 -27.15
C ARG A 167 -16.17 5.59 -25.94
N LEU A 168 -15.45 6.67 -26.18
CA LEU A 168 -15.06 7.72 -25.20
C LEU A 168 -16.22 8.29 -24.34
N PHE A 169 -17.46 7.97 -24.66
CA PHE A 169 -18.65 8.56 -24.04
C PHE A 169 -19.08 7.95 -22.69
N ASN A 170 -18.40 6.90 -22.21
CA ASN A 170 -18.79 6.22 -20.98
C ASN A 170 -17.63 6.06 -19.96
N ILE A 171 -16.58 6.86 -20.07
CA ILE A 171 -15.50 6.87 -19.08
C ILE A 171 -15.89 7.90 -18.01
N PRO A 172 -16.01 7.52 -16.72
CA PRO A 172 -16.23 8.49 -15.65
C PRO A 172 -15.11 9.53 -15.67
N SER A 173 -15.50 10.79 -15.59
CA SER A 173 -14.57 11.92 -15.61
C SER A 173 -14.99 12.91 -14.54
N TYR A 174 -14.05 13.29 -13.68
CA TYR A 174 -14.29 14.17 -12.55
C TYR A 174 -13.46 15.43 -12.72
N HIS A 175 -14.13 16.59 -12.64
CA HIS A 175 -13.45 17.89 -12.60
C HIS A 175 -12.97 18.14 -11.17
N ILE A 176 -11.65 18.15 -10.98
CA ILE A 176 -11.07 18.20 -9.64
C ILE A 176 -10.00 19.30 -9.58
N LYS A 177 -10.09 20.10 -8.54
CA LYS A 177 -9.03 21.00 -8.10
C LYS A 177 -8.20 20.30 -7.03
N ILE A 178 -6.90 20.16 -7.28
CA ILE A 178 -5.96 19.45 -6.43
C ILE A 178 -4.91 20.45 -5.95
N THR A 179 -4.78 20.57 -4.63
CA THR A 179 -3.77 21.43 -4.00
C THR A 179 -2.77 20.57 -3.24
N HIS A 180 -1.48 20.74 -3.49
CA HIS A 180 -0.39 20.04 -2.81
C HIS A 180 0.81 20.97 -2.68
N ASP A 181 1.48 20.96 -1.54
CA ASP A 181 2.72 21.70 -1.25
C ASP A 181 2.74 23.17 -1.74
N GLY A 182 1.55 23.83 -1.78
CA GLY A 182 1.38 25.20 -2.25
C GLY A 182 1.15 25.34 -3.76
N GLU A 183 1.18 24.28 -4.52
CA GLU A 183 0.81 24.23 -5.94
C GLU A 183 -0.65 23.83 -6.13
N THR A 184 -1.25 24.22 -7.25
CA THR A 184 -2.62 23.87 -7.59
C THR A 184 -2.69 23.33 -9.02
N ILE A 185 -3.36 22.21 -9.18
CA ILE A 185 -3.70 21.57 -10.45
C ILE A 185 -5.22 21.54 -10.54
N GLU A 186 -5.78 21.95 -11.67
CA GLU A 186 -7.22 21.87 -11.93
C GLU A 186 -7.42 21.33 -13.35
N ASP A 187 -8.04 20.16 -13.46
CA ASP A 187 -8.26 19.48 -14.75
C ASP A 187 -9.36 18.40 -14.57
N ASP A 188 -9.70 17.74 -15.67
CA ASP A 188 -10.61 16.59 -15.69
C ASP A 188 -9.81 15.29 -15.59
N PHE A 189 -10.16 14.43 -14.63
CA PHE A 189 -9.45 13.18 -14.35
C PHE A 189 -10.36 11.96 -14.47
N VAL A 190 -9.84 10.89 -15.06
CA VAL A 190 -10.49 9.57 -15.08
C VAL A 190 -10.03 8.68 -13.94
N PHE A 191 -8.87 8.97 -13.36
CA PHE A 191 -8.27 8.18 -12.30
C PHE A 191 -7.26 9.01 -11.49
N GLY A 192 -7.22 8.78 -10.19
CA GLY A 192 -6.19 9.28 -9.31
C GLY A 192 -5.88 8.30 -8.19
N MET A 193 -4.61 8.27 -7.78
CA MET A 193 -4.16 7.50 -6.62
C MET A 193 -3.10 8.25 -5.82
N VAL A 194 -3.18 8.07 -4.52
CA VAL A 194 -2.18 8.49 -3.52
C VAL A 194 -1.70 7.22 -2.84
N THR A 195 -0.40 6.95 -2.87
CA THR A 195 0.10 5.65 -2.43
C THR A 195 1.42 5.75 -1.68
N ASN A 196 1.60 4.84 -0.72
CA ASN A 196 2.85 4.54 -0.02
C ASN A 196 3.21 3.07 -0.24
N SER A 197 3.26 2.63 -1.51
CA SER A 197 3.49 1.22 -1.83
C SER A 197 4.20 1.03 -3.15
N ARG A 198 5.15 0.09 -3.20
CA ARG A 198 5.83 -0.34 -4.44
C ARG A 198 4.96 -1.21 -5.33
N SER A 199 3.86 -1.69 -4.80
CA SER A 199 2.93 -2.59 -5.48
C SER A 199 1.51 -2.15 -5.20
N VAL A 200 0.74 -1.95 -6.26
CA VAL A 200 -0.69 -1.64 -6.19
C VAL A 200 -1.42 -2.60 -7.12
N GLY A 201 -2.40 -3.36 -6.58
CA GLY A 201 -3.15 -4.35 -7.35
C GLY A 201 -2.27 -5.44 -7.97
N GLY A 202 -1.15 -5.82 -7.32
CA GLY A 202 -0.19 -6.79 -7.84
C GLY A 202 0.80 -6.25 -8.87
N PHE A 203 0.77 -4.94 -9.19
CA PHE A 203 1.74 -4.30 -10.08
C PHE A 203 2.92 -3.72 -9.35
N LYS A 204 4.11 -4.12 -9.80
CA LYS A 204 5.37 -3.48 -9.41
C LYS A 204 5.78 -2.49 -10.50
N GLY A 205 6.15 -1.26 -10.11
CA GLY A 205 6.83 -0.31 -10.99
C GLY A 205 5.96 0.70 -11.73
N ILE A 206 4.75 0.98 -11.25
CA ILE A 206 3.94 2.12 -11.71
C ILE A 206 4.09 3.30 -10.77
N VAL A 207 4.26 3.02 -9.52
CA VAL A 207 4.65 4.00 -8.53
C VAL A 207 6.15 4.14 -8.60
N GLY A 208 6.69 5.35 -8.56
CA GLY A 208 8.08 5.72 -8.80
C GLY A 208 9.13 4.65 -8.43
N LYS A 209 10.26 4.68 -9.07
CA LYS A 209 11.31 3.64 -8.95
C LYS A 209 11.80 3.41 -7.51
N GLU A 210 11.55 4.35 -6.59
CA GLU A 210 12.12 4.34 -5.23
C GLU A 210 11.13 4.84 -4.19
N ILE A 211 10.22 3.98 -3.76
CA ILE A 211 9.36 4.27 -2.61
C ILE A 211 10.13 4.04 -1.32
N ILE A 212 10.05 5.02 -0.45
CA ILE A 212 10.60 5.03 0.90
C ILE A 212 9.41 5.08 1.85
N PHE A 213 9.35 4.17 2.80
CA PHE A 213 8.18 3.99 3.67
C PHE A 213 8.19 4.85 4.93
N ASP A 214 9.24 5.66 5.15
CA ASP A 214 9.44 6.48 6.35
C ASP A 214 9.91 7.90 6.04
N ASP A 215 9.77 8.38 4.78
CA ASP A 215 10.19 9.73 4.37
C ASP A 215 9.16 10.82 4.69
N GLY A 216 7.91 10.44 4.90
CA GLY A 216 6.80 11.35 5.17
C GLY A 216 6.16 11.90 3.90
N GLU A 217 6.33 11.23 2.77
CA GLU A 217 5.78 11.63 1.47
C GLU A 217 5.00 10.47 0.84
N PHE A 218 4.02 10.82 0.03
CA PHE A 218 3.28 9.89 -0.82
C PHE A 218 3.65 10.12 -2.29
N GLU A 219 3.54 9.07 -3.08
CA GLU A 219 3.49 9.17 -4.52
C GLU A 219 2.05 9.39 -4.98
N VAL A 220 1.84 10.50 -5.70
CA VAL A 220 0.57 10.84 -6.31
C VAL A 220 0.64 10.60 -7.81
N THR A 221 -0.33 9.90 -8.35
CA THR A 221 -0.46 9.68 -9.80
C THR A 221 -1.89 10.02 -10.22
N LEU A 222 -2.02 10.90 -11.23
CA LEU A 222 -3.30 11.35 -11.77
C LEU A 222 -3.30 11.13 -13.28
N ILE A 223 -4.42 10.65 -13.81
CA ILE A 223 -4.60 10.41 -15.24
C ILE A 223 -5.73 11.30 -15.74
N LYS A 224 -5.40 12.18 -16.68
CA LYS A 224 -6.36 13.09 -17.30
C LYS A 224 -7.41 12.35 -18.12
N THR A 225 -8.56 12.95 -18.24
CA THR A 225 -9.59 12.51 -19.17
C THR A 225 -9.13 12.70 -20.60
N PRO A 226 -9.02 11.60 -21.39
CA PRO A 226 -8.64 11.71 -22.80
C PRO A 226 -9.72 12.43 -23.59
N LYS A 227 -9.34 13.47 -24.36
CA LYS A 227 -10.24 14.28 -25.17
C LYS A 227 -10.54 13.68 -26.56
N ASN A 228 -9.70 12.74 -26.97
CA ASN A 228 -9.80 12.10 -28.29
C ASN A 228 -9.14 10.71 -28.29
N PRO A 229 -9.37 9.87 -29.31
CA PRO A 229 -8.79 8.53 -29.38
C PRO A 229 -7.25 8.47 -29.44
N ILE A 230 -6.59 9.55 -29.87
CA ILE A 230 -5.11 9.59 -29.95
C ILE A 230 -4.58 9.70 -28.52
N GLU A 231 -5.07 10.65 -27.72
CA GLU A 231 -4.71 10.81 -26.31
C GLU A 231 -4.98 9.52 -25.51
N LEU A 232 -6.13 8.86 -25.77
CA LEU A 232 -6.45 7.58 -25.14
C LEU A 232 -5.39 6.51 -25.46
N ASN A 233 -4.96 6.42 -26.71
CA ASN A 233 -3.92 5.47 -27.11
C ASN A 233 -2.56 5.82 -26.49
N GLU A 234 -2.22 7.10 -26.35
CA GLU A 234 -0.99 7.56 -25.69
C GLU A 234 -1.00 7.21 -24.20
N ILE A 235 -2.12 7.42 -23.49
CA ILE A 235 -2.30 7.00 -22.10
C ILE A 235 -2.14 5.49 -21.96
N VAL A 236 -2.83 4.70 -22.78
CA VAL A 236 -2.74 3.23 -22.78
C VAL A 236 -1.31 2.76 -23.04
N ALA A 237 -0.64 3.32 -24.03
CA ALA A 237 0.74 3.00 -24.35
C ALA A 237 1.69 3.31 -23.19
N SER A 238 1.54 4.49 -22.56
CA SER A 238 2.35 4.91 -21.41
C SER A 238 2.15 3.98 -20.21
N LEU A 239 0.92 3.55 -19.94
CA LEU A 239 0.60 2.59 -18.88
C LEU A 239 1.21 1.21 -19.15
N LEU A 240 1.15 0.72 -20.39
CA LEU A 240 1.70 -0.59 -20.79
C LEU A 240 3.22 -0.64 -20.68
N ILE A 241 3.91 0.45 -21.04
CA ILE A 241 5.37 0.54 -20.93
C ILE A 241 5.83 1.00 -19.54
N LYS A 242 4.87 1.24 -18.62
CA LYS A 242 5.11 1.73 -17.25
C LYS A 242 5.86 3.08 -17.21
N GLN A 243 5.55 3.95 -18.11
CA GLN A 243 6.10 5.30 -18.19
C GLN A 243 4.98 6.29 -17.84
N ILE A 244 5.00 6.81 -16.61
CA ILE A 244 3.96 7.72 -16.08
C ILE A 244 4.24 9.18 -16.47
N ASP A 245 5.43 9.48 -16.96
CA ASP A 245 5.79 10.84 -17.38
C ASP A 245 5.30 11.10 -18.82
N SER A 246 4.04 11.51 -18.93
CA SER A 246 3.40 11.88 -20.18
C SER A 246 2.60 13.17 -20.03
N ALA A 247 2.27 13.82 -21.16
CA ALA A 247 1.44 15.04 -21.20
C ALA A 247 0.02 14.83 -20.62
N HIS A 248 -0.40 13.57 -20.46
CA HIS A 248 -1.74 13.18 -20.00
C HIS A 248 -1.75 12.64 -18.58
N MET A 249 -0.62 12.71 -17.87
CA MET A 249 -0.49 12.21 -16.50
C MET A 249 0.28 13.20 -15.65
N TYR A 250 -0.09 13.30 -14.38
CA TYR A 250 0.71 13.94 -13.36
C TYR A 250 1.28 12.88 -12.44
N SER A 251 2.55 13.02 -12.07
CA SER A 251 3.21 12.20 -11.06
C SER A 251 4.12 13.09 -10.23
N PHE A 252 3.87 13.13 -8.92
CA PHE A 252 4.64 13.93 -7.98
C PHE A 252 4.63 13.29 -6.59
N LYS A 253 5.51 13.77 -5.72
CA LYS A 253 5.50 13.45 -4.29
C LYS A 253 4.85 14.58 -3.52
N ALA A 254 4.13 14.23 -2.45
CA ALA A 254 3.51 15.22 -1.58
C ALA A 254 3.38 14.70 -0.14
N LYS A 255 3.45 15.61 0.83
CA LYS A 255 3.16 15.33 2.25
C LYS A 255 1.69 15.45 2.56
N GLU A 256 1.04 16.36 1.85
CA GLU A 256 -0.38 16.61 1.96
C GLU A 256 -0.96 16.92 0.58
N VAL A 257 -2.14 16.42 0.32
CA VAL A 257 -2.87 16.65 -0.93
C VAL A 257 -4.33 16.85 -0.61
N LYS A 258 -4.89 17.95 -1.11
CA LYS A 258 -6.32 18.23 -1.00
C LYS A 258 -6.97 18.11 -2.37
N PHE A 259 -8.09 17.38 -2.42
CA PHE A 259 -8.95 17.22 -3.60
C PHE A 259 -10.27 17.92 -3.35
N GLU A 260 -10.70 18.77 -4.28
CA GLU A 260 -11.96 19.50 -4.21
C GLU A 260 -12.71 19.33 -5.53
N SER A 261 -13.97 18.88 -5.48
CA SER A 261 -14.85 18.67 -6.62
C SER A 261 -16.23 19.25 -6.34
N ILE A 262 -17.01 19.51 -7.39
CA ILE A 262 -18.42 19.94 -7.25
C ILE A 262 -19.32 18.74 -6.95
N GLU A 263 -18.95 17.57 -7.43
CA GLU A 263 -19.69 16.30 -7.25
C GLU A 263 -18.99 15.38 -6.27
N GLU A 264 -19.76 14.54 -5.58
CA GLU A 264 -19.21 13.48 -4.75
C GLU A 264 -18.51 12.44 -5.62
N ILE A 265 -17.27 12.11 -5.26
CA ILE A 265 -16.42 11.14 -5.96
C ILE A 265 -16.28 9.90 -5.10
N PRO A 266 -16.57 8.70 -5.62
CA PRO A 266 -16.34 7.46 -4.88
C PRO A 266 -14.82 7.18 -4.75
N TRP A 267 -14.40 6.89 -3.53
CA TRP A 267 -13.02 6.55 -3.18
C TRP A 267 -12.89 5.11 -2.72
N THR A 268 -11.71 4.56 -2.91
CA THR A 268 -11.29 3.30 -2.30
C THR A 268 -10.06 3.52 -1.43
N LEU A 269 -10.06 2.91 -0.25
CA LEU A 269 -8.93 2.87 0.68
C LEU A 269 -8.51 1.41 0.84
N ASP A 270 -7.27 1.10 0.49
CA ASP A 270 -6.69 -0.25 0.58
C ASP A 270 -7.53 -1.36 -0.10
N GLY A 271 -8.29 -0.96 -1.13
CA GLY A 271 -9.15 -1.85 -1.91
C GLY A 271 -10.57 -2.03 -1.36
N GLU A 272 -10.93 -1.33 -0.28
CA GLU A 272 -12.28 -1.27 0.28
C GLU A 272 -12.95 0.07 -0.06
N PHE A 273 -14.29 0.13 0.01
CA PHE A 273 -15.01 1.37 -0.26
C PHE A 273 -14.75 2.41 0.85
N GLY A 274 -14.15 3.53 0.47
CA GLY A 274 -13.77 4.65 1.35
C GLY A 274 -14.79 5.78 1.42
N GLY A 275 -16.00 5.60 0.88
CA GLY A 275 -17.05 6.63 0.84
C GLY A 275 -17.08 7.45 -0.46
N GLU A 276 -18.07 8.35 -0.54
CA GLU A 276 -18.21 9.35 -1.59
C GLU A 276 -17.96 10.73 -0.97
N HIS A 277 -17.09 11.52 -1.59
CA HIS A 277 -16.63 12.79 -1.05
C HIS A 277 -16.46 13.84 -2.15
N ASP A 278 -16.89 15.06 -1.88
CA ASP A 278 -16.63 16.26 -2.70
C ASP A 278 -15.36 17.00 -2.27
N CYS A 279 -14.92 16.75 -1.04
CA CYS A 279 -13.69 17.29 -0.47
C CYS A 279 -12.94 16.23 0.30
N VAL A 280 -11.67 15.98 -0.07
CA VAL A 280 -10.79 15.02 0.55
C VAL A 280 -9.48 15.69 0.91
N ASP A 281 -9.07 15.56 2.16
CA ASP A 281 -7.77 15.97 2.68
C ASP A 281 -6.95 14.73 3.03
N ILE A 282 -5.87 14.51 2.29
CA ILE A 282 -4.95 13.39 2.54
C ILE A 282 -3.65 13.93 3.12
N ARG A 283 -3.23 13.39 4.26
CA ARG A 283 -1.99 13.77 4.93
C ARG A 283 -1.16 12.55 5.27
N ASN A 284 0.15 12.68 5.13
CA ASN A 284 1.08 11.66 5.58
C ASN A 284 1.30 11.78 7.10
N TRP A 285 0.89 10.74 7.83
CA TRP A 285 1.30 10.60 9.22
C TRP A 285 2.64 9.85 9.26
N LYS A 286 3.69 10.64 9.20
CA LYS A 286 5.05 10.12 9.18
C LYS A 286 5.33 9.17 10.33
N GLN A 287 5.75 7.95 10.00
CA GLN A 287 6.08 6.90 10.96
C GLN A 287 4.92 6.58 11.93
N GLY A 288 3.68 6.67 11.44
CA GLY A 288 2.46 6.50 12.22
C GLY A 288 2.24 5.09 12.75
N MET A 289 2.91 4.09 12.18
CA MET A 289 2.88 2.70 12.65
C MET A 289 4.28 2.06 12.67
N ARG A 290 4.39 0.92 13.31
CA ARG A 290 5.62 0.09 13.33
C ARG A 290 5.29 -1.31 12.89
N ILE A 291 5.89 -1.77 11.79
CA ILE A 291 5.71 -3.13 11.26
C ILE A 291 6.95 -3.97 11.54
N MET A 292 6.77 -5.20 11.97
CA MET A 292 7.87 -6.15 12.19
C MET A 292 8.42 -6.60 10.83
N VAL A 293 9.71 -6.34 10.59
CA VAL A 293 10.41 -6.73 9.36
C VAL A 293 11.72 -7.43 9.69
N LYS A 294 12.31 -8.15 8.72
CA LYS A 294 13.65 -8.67 8.86
C LYS A 294 14.66 -7.52 8.93
N SER A 295 15.60 -7.56 9.85
CA SER A 295 16.60 -6.50 10.05
C SER A 295 17.37 -6.13 8.78
N GLN A 296 17.69 -7.12 7.95
CA GLN A 296 18.38 -6.92 6.67
C GLN A 296 17.59 -6.08 5.65
N MET A 297 16.28 -5.94 5.84
CA MET A 297 15.41 -5.16 4.92
C MET A 297 15.41 -3.67 5.21
N ILE A 298 15.82 -3.24 6.42
CA ILE A 298 15.78 -1.84 6.84
C ILE A 298 16.54 -0.94 5.85
N GLN A 299 17.71 -1.35 5.38
CA GLN A 299 18.53 -0.59 4.44
C GLN A 299 17.82 -0.32 3.10
N GLN A 300 16.87 -1.18 2.71
CA GLN A 300 16.12 -1.03 1.46
C GLN A 300 14.80 -0.26 1.64
N LEU A 301 14.28 -0.19 2.85
CA LEU A 301 12.97 0.38 3.15
C LEU A 301 13.04 1.82 3.66
N SER A 302 14.13 2.21 4.32
CA SER A 302 14.27 3.44 5.08
C SER A 302 15.16 4.47 4.38
N VAL A 303 14.86 5.75 4.56
CA VAL A 303 15.74 6.87 4.20
C VAL A 303 17.10 6.72 4.88
N LYS A 304 17.12 6.45 6.18
CA LYS A 304 18.36 6.34 6.97
C LYS A 304 19.26 5.21 6.45
N GLY A 305 18.68 4.03 6.18
CA GLY A 305 19.43 2.91 5.65
C GLY A 305 20.03 3.18 4.27
N ARG A 306 19.36 3.98 3.43
CA ARG A 306 19.88 4.38 2.11
C ARG A 306 21.04 5.35 2.23
N ILE A 307 20.95 6.35 3.12
CA ILE A 307 22.02 7.32 3.37
C ILE A 307 23.27 6.58 3.88
N GLU A 308 23.13 5.68 4.85
CA GLU A 308 24.25 4.87 5.37
C GLU A 308 24.90 4.03 4.26
N ASN A 309 24.10 3.42 3.39
CA ASN A 309 24.60 2.62 2.27
C ASN A 309 25.34 3.49 1.22
N THR A 310 24.82 4.69 0.93
CA THR A 310 25.49 5.64 0.01
C THR A 310 26.83 6.10 0.58
N GLN A 311 26.88 6.45 1.86
CA GLN A 311 28.14 6.85 2.53
C GLN A 311 29.18 5.72 2.51
N ILE A 312 28.77 4.47 2.78
CA ILE A 312 29.66 3.31 2.72
C ILE A 312 30.21 3.12 1.29
N LEU A 313 29.37 3.28 0.25
CA LEU A 313 29.78 3.16 -1.15
C LEU A 313 30.77 4.26 -1.55
N GLU A 314 30.60 5.48 -1.07
CA GLU A 314 31.53 6.59 -1.27
C GLU A 314 32.86 6.37 -0.53
N GLU A 315 32.82 5.89 0.73
CA GLU A 315 34.03 5.58 1.51
C GLU A 315 34.83 4.42 0.93
N VAL A 316 34.18 3.45 0.31
CA VAL A 316 34.82 2.28 -0.34
C VAL A 316 35.31 2.61 -1.75
N GLY A 317 35.01 3.82 -2.26
CA GLY A 317 35.49 4.28 -3.58
C GLY A 317 34.85 3.56 -4.77
N LEU A 318 33.68 2.96 -4.56
CA LEU A 318 32.84 2.45 -5.63
C LEU A 318 32.05 3.62 -6.23
N GLU A 319 32.72 4.48 -7.01
CA GLU A 319 32.02 5.37 -7.92
C GLU A 319 31.07 4.53 -8.79
N THR A 320 29.85 4.98 -8.92
CA THR A 320 28.84 4.42 -9.81
C THR A 320 29.45 4.32 -11.21
N CYS A 321 29.92 3.15 -11.56
CA CYS A 321 30.33 2.83 -12.91
C CYS A 321 29.05 2.76 -13.75
N LEU A 322 28.68 3.90 -14.31
CA LEU A 322 27.76 3.94 -15.44
C LEU A 322 28.43 3.14 -16.56
N LEU A 323 28.02 1.90 -16.72
CA LEU A 323 28.39 1.07 -17.84
C LEU A 323 27.84 1.72 -19.12
N TYR A 324 28.62 2.61 -19.69
CA TYR A 324 28.53 2.98 -21.07
C TYR A 324 28.92 1.75 -21.89
N THR A 325 27.96 1.01 -22.36
CA THR A 325 28.17 0.11 -23.47
C THR A 325 28.27 0.95 -24.73
N SER A 326 29.50 1.28 -25.13
CA SER A 326 29.77 1.77 -26.46
C SER A 326 29.37 0.70 -27.48
N PRO A 327 28.71 1.06 -28.60
CA PRO A 327 28.48 0.13 -29.68
C PRO A 327 29.82 -0.24 -30.33
N SER A 328 30.11 -1.55 -30.37
CA SER A 328 31.24 -2.09 -31.13
C SER A 328 31.00 -1.87 -32.63
N PRO A 329 31.98 -1.35 -33.37
CA PRO A 329 31.88 -1.26 -34.82
C PRO A 329 32.30 -2.60 -35.46
N ARG A 330 31.34 -3.27 -36.15
CA ARG A 330 31.48 -3.96 -37.45
C ARG A 330 30.31 -4.86 -37.71
#